data_2de24c66a9246ffbf2bce2db910a241a
#
_entry.id   2de24c66a9246ffbf2bce2db910a241a
#
_cell.length_a   1.000
_cell.length_b   1.000
_cell.length_c   1.000
_cell.angle_alpha   90.00
_cell.angle_beta   90.00
_cell.angle_gamma   90.00
#
_symmetry.space_group_name_H-M   'P 1'
#
loop_
_entity.id
_entity.type
_entity.pdbx_description
1 polymer ?
#
loop_
_entity_poly.entity_id
_entity_poly.type
_entity_poly.pdbx_seq_one_letter_code
_entity_poly.pdbx_strand_id
1 'polypeptide(L)'
;MKLESISVTVTPFKNGVRKNVGNWSFVDNNDGNFSYRQILHHGTLLGEFYTNISDVNWGFAPLSTGWGSVSDQQGMNKILKDFGWTFRRNGGEARYEHVSGRKFPN
;
A
#
# COMPACT_ATOMS: atom_id res chain seq x y z
N MET A 1 1.61 7.18 15.82
CA MET A 1 0.63 6.95 14.74
C MET A 1 0.66 5.49 14.35
N LYS A 2 -0.48 4.88 14.19
CA LYS A 2 -0.58 3.48 13.80
C LYS A 2 -0.59 3.34 12.29
N LEU A 3 -0.10 2.21 11.77
CA LEU A 3 -0.10 1.95 10.33
C LEU A 3 -1.50 2.03 9.74
N GLU A 4 -2.49 1.51 10.44
CA GLU A 4 -3.88 1.49 9.98
C GLU A 4 -4.44 2.90 9.75
N SER A 5 -3.97 3.90 10.48
CA SER A 5 -4.47 5.27 10.36
C SER A 5 -3.90 6.04 9.18
N ILE A 6 -2.91 5.47 8.48
CA ILE A 6 -2.27 6.11 7.32
C ILE A 6 -2.81 5.55 6.00
N SER A 7 -3.40 4.35 6.03
CA SER A 7 -3.79 3.62 4.83
C SER A 7 -4.79 4.40 3.97
N VAL A 8 -5.73 5.10 4.59
CA VAL A 8 -6.74 5.86 3.87
C VAL A 8 -6.84 7.26 4.45
N THR A 9 -6.76 8.27 3.60
CA THR A 9 -7.14 9.62 3.97
C THR A 9 -8.12 10.13 2.93
N VAL A 10 -9.12 10.84 3.40
CA VAL A 10 -10.06 11.52 2.51
C VAL A 10 -9.50 12.84 2.00
N THR A 11 -8.37 13.26 2.51
CA THR A 11 -7.70 14.47 2.04
C THR A 11 -6.86 14.17 0.81
N PRO A 12 -6.87 15.04 -0.19
CA PRO A 12 -5.99 14.89 -1.34
C PRO A 12 -4.53 14.77 -0.89
N PHE A 13 -3.80 13.88 -1.51
CA PHE A 13 -2.38 13.74 -1.23
C PHE A 13 -1.63 14.94 -1.81
N LYS A 14 -0.66 15.41 -1.06
CA LYS A 14 0.19 16.52 -1.49
C LYS A 14 1.47 15.98 -2.09
N ASN A 15 1.81 16.48 -3.26
CA ASN A 15 3.02 16.07 -3.97
C ASN A 15 4.26 16.24 -3.11
N GLY A 16 5.06 15.19 -3.02
CA GLY A 16 6.34 15.21 -2.31
C GLY A 16 6.26 15.08 -0.79
N VAL A 17 5.07 14.90 -0.23
CA VAL A 17 4.95 14.72 1.22
C VAL A 17 5.31 13.31 1.60
N ARG A 18 6.18 13.15 2.60
CA ARG A 18 6.59 11.87 3.14
C ARG A 18 6.21 11.78 4.61
N LYS A 19 5.66 10.63 5.01
CA LYS A 19 5.39 10.30 6.42
C LYS A 19 6.05 8.98 6.75
N ASN A 20 6.63 8.88 7.94
CA ASN A 20 7.27 7.65 8.40
C ASN A 20 6.56 7.13 9.65
N VAL A 21 6.38 5.81 9.71
CA VAL A 21 5.88 5.11 10.89
C VAL A 21 6.83 3.93 11.12
N GLY A 22 7.77 4.10 12.05
CA GLY A 22 8.85 3.13 12.23
C GLY A 22 9.65 2.96 10.94
N ASN A 23 9.74 1.75 10.44
CA ASN A 23 10.46 1.43 9.20
C ASN A 23 9.57 1.53 7.95
N TRP A 24 8.34 1.98 8.11
CA TRP A 24 7.41 2.20 7.02
C TRP A 24 7.44 3.64 6.58
N SER A 25 7.39 3.87 5.28
CA SER A 25 7.34 5.21 4.70
C SER A 25 6.18 5.30 3.71
N PHE A 26 5.54 6.46 3.69
CA PHE A 26 4.44 6.76 2.80
C PHE A 26 4.78 8.04 2.05
N VAL A 27 4.83 7.97 0.73
CA VAL A 27 5.21 9.10 -0.11
C VAL A 27 4.07 9.47 -1.04
N ASP A 28 3.58 10.69 -0.88
CA ASP A 28 2.48 11.21 -1.68
C ASP A 28 2.98 11.90 -2.93
N ASN A 29 2.41 11.55 -4.06
CA ASN A 29 2.67 12.19 -5.35
C ASN A 29 1.37 12.42 -6.09
N ASN A 30 1.40 13.38 -7.01
CA ASN A 30 0.26 13.80 -7.79
C ASN A 30 0.75 14.19 -9.19
N ASP A 31 0.17 13.61 -10.24
CA ASP A 31 0.57 13.87 -11.62
C ASP A 31 -0.39 14.78 -12.38
N GLY A 32 -1.33 15.43 -11.68
CA GLY A 32 -2.35 16.28 -12.29
C GLY A 32 -3.66 15.57 -12.53
N ASN A 33 -3.67 14.27 -12.73
CA ASN A 33 -4.87 13.45 -12.96
C ASN A 33 -5.13 12.48 -11.82
N PHE A 34 -4.08 11.93 -11.25
CA PHE A 34 -4.15 10.94 -10.18
C PHE A 34 -3.29 11.35 -9.01
N SER A 35 -3.72 10.96 -7.83
CA SER A 35 -2.92 11.03 -6.61
C SER A 35 -2.50 9.62 -6.24
N TYR A 36 -1.24 9.49 -5.78
CA TYR A 36 -0.63 8.22 -5.41
C TYR A 36 -0.04 8.34 -4.02
N ARG A 37 -0.17 7.29 -3.22
CA ARG A 37 0.58 7.15 -1.97
C ARG A 37 1.38 5.87 -2.04
N GLN A 38 2.68 5.99 -2.24
CA GLN A 38 3.59 4.86 -2.28
C GLN A 38 3.84 4.33 -0.87
N ILE A 39 3.90 3.01 -0.74
CA ILE A 39 4.15 2.33 0.52
C ILE A 39 5.50 1.66 0.44
N LEU A 40 6.42 2.08 1.32
CA LEU A 40 7.76 1.51 1.39
C LEU A 40 8.00 0.92 2.77
N HIS A 41 8.68 -0.22 2.83
CA HIS A 41 9.13 -0.84 4.07
C HIS A 41 10.64 -1.06 3.99
N HIS A 42 11.38 -0.48 4.93
CA HIS A 42 12.85 -0.44 4.90
C HIS A 42 13.36 0.08 3.55
N GLY A 43 12.69 1.07 2.98
CA GLY A 43 13.06 1.66 1.70
C GLY A 43 12.63 0.86 0.47
N THR A 44 12.04 -0.32 0.63
CA THR A 44 11.58 -1.14 -0.49
C THR A 44 10.12 -0.83 -0.81
N LEU A 45 9.85 -0.47 -2.06
CA LEU A 45 8.50 -0.17 -2.52
C LEU A 45 7.67 -1.44 -2.62
N LEU A 46 6.53 -1.48 -1.93
CA LEU A 46 5.65 -2.64 -1.89
C LEU A 46 4.39 -2.46 -2.72
N GLY A 47 3.87 -1.25 -2.77
CA GLY A 47 2.65 -0.97 -3.51
C GLY A 47 2.27 0.48 -3.40
N GLU A 48 1.12 0.84 -3.97
CA GLU A 48 0.65 2.21 -3.91
C GLU A 48 -0.87 2.28 -3.89
N PHE A 49 -1.39 3.22 -3.10
CA PHE A 49 -2.76 3.65 -3.22
C PHE A 49 -2.87 4.68 -4.32
N TYR A 50 -3.95 4.65 -5.06
CA TYR A 50 -4.18 5.61 -6.12
C TYR A 50 -5.66 6.03 -6.18
N THR A 51 -5.90 7.25 -6.63
CA THR A 51 -7.24 7.74 -6.90
C THR A 51 -7.18 8.84 -7.97
N ASN A 52 -8.26 8.98 -8.70
CA ASN A 52 -8.46 10.15 -9.55
C ASN A 52 -8.66 11.36 -8.63
N ILE A 53 -8.10 12.52 -8.98
CA ILE A 53 -8.18 13.73 -8.15
C ILE A 53 -9.61 14.13 -7.84
N SER A 54 -10.55 13.88 -8.76
CA SER A 54 -11.95 14.21 -8.60
C SER A 54 -12.76 13.09 -7.92
N ASP A 55 -12.14 11.96 -7.60
CA ASP A 55 -12.81 10.80 -7.04
C ASP A 55 -12.36 10.57 -5.59
N VAL A 56 -13.30 10.20 -4.73
CA VAL A 56 -13.01 9.88 -3.33
C VAL A 56 -12.73 8.39 -3.13
N ASN A 57 -12.88 7.58 -4.15
CA ASN A 57 -12.64 6.13 -4.09
C ASN A 57 -11.17 5.83 -4.36
N TRP A 58 -10.55 5.07 -3.46
CA TRP A 58 -9.14 4.70 -3.55
C TRP A 58 -8.99 3.25 -3.98
N GLY A 59 -8.03 3.01 -4.88
CA GLY A 59 -7.61 1.68 -5.23
C GLY A 59 -6.22 1.38 -4.67
N PHE A 60 -5.86 0.12 -4.65
CA PHE A 60 -4.52 -0.32 -4.29
C PHE A 60 -3.91 -1.13 -5.43
N ALA A 61 -2.66 -0.82 -5.78
CA ALA A 61 -1.88 -1.56 -6.78
C ALA A 61 -0.69 -2.20 -6.08
N PRO A 62 -0.63 -3.56 -6.00
CA PRO A 62 0.57 -4.23 -5.52
C PRO A 62 1.70 -4.09 -6.56
N LEU A 63 2.91 -3.77 -6.11
CA LEU A 63 4.07 -3.58 -6.98
C LEU A 63 5.19 -4.58 -6.69
N SER A 64 5.28 -5.06 -5.44
CA SER A 64 6.34 -5.98 -5.01
C SER A 64 5.92 -6.67 -3.72
N THR A 65 6.42 -7.86 -3.49
CA THR A 65 6.26 -8.55 -2.19
C THR A 65 7.40 -8.21 -1.22
N GLY A 66 8.29 -7.30 -1.63
CA GLY A 66 9.43 -6.91 -0.81
C GLY A 66 10.33 -8.09 -0.49
N TRP A 67 10.73 -8.20 0.77
CA TRP A 67 11.52 -9.32 1.26
C TRP A 67 10.66 -10.55 1.58
N GLY A 68 9.34 -10.43 1.52
CA GLY A 68 8.42 -11.51 1.88
C GLY A 68 8.49 -11.89 3.36
N SER A 69 8.91 -10.97 4.21
CA SER A 69 9.10 -11.20 5.63
C SER A 69 7.79 -11.20 6.42
N VAL A 70 7.85 -11.70 7.66
CA VAL A 70 6.70 -11.63 8.57
C VAL A 70 6.30 -10.18 8.82
N SER A 71 7.28 -9.28 8.97
CA SER A 71 6.97 -7.86 9.20
C SER A 71 6.35 -7.19 7.98
N ASP A 72 6.75 -7.58 6.76
CA ASP A 72 6.08 -7.14 5.52
C ASP A 72 4.61 -7.56 5.54
N GLN A 73 4.37 -8.83 5.86
CA GLN A 73 3.02 -9.39 5.92
C GLN A 73 2.15 -8.68 6.96
N GLN A 74 2.65 -8.57 8.17
CA GLN A 74 1.89 -7.95 9.27
C GLN A 74 1.55 -6.50 8.97
N GLY A 75 2.53 -5.74 8.49
CA GLY A 75 2.33 -4.32 8.17
C GLY A 75 1.40 -4.12 7.00
N MET A 76 1.59 -4.86 5.91
CA MET A 76 0.73 -4.72 4.73
C MET A 76 -0.71 -5.12 5.03
N ASN A 77 -0.94 -6.16 5.84
CA ASN A 77 -2.30 -6.55 6.20
C ASN A 77 -3.00 -5.51 7.05
N LYS A 78 -2.28 -4.79 7.89
CA LYS A 78 -2.84 -3.64 8.62
C LYS A 78 -3.21 -2.49 7.68
N ILE A 79 -2.31 -2.19 6.73
CA ILE A 79 -2.50 -1.10 5.77
C ILE A 79 -3.66 -1.41 4.82
N LEU A 80 -3.78 -2.67 4.38
CA LEU A 80 -4.74 -3.09 3.35
C LEU A 80 -6.09 -3.56 3.90
N LYS A 81 -6.29 -3.44 5.18
CA LYS A 81 -7.46 -3.98 5.89
C LYS A 81 -8.80 -3.72 5.19
N ASP A 82 -8.99 -2.52 4.66
CA ASP A 82 -10.28 -2.11 4.09
C ASP A 82 -10.30 -2.14 2.56
N PHE A 83 -9.30 -2.75 1.93
CA PHE A 83 -9.17 -2.73 0.47
C PHE A 83 -9.38 -4.09 -0.19
N GLY A 84 -9.71 -5.12 0.60
CA GLY A 84 -9.96 -6.45 0.06
C GLY A 84 -8.71 -7.21 -0.35
N TRP A 85 -7.52 -6.70 -0.04
CA TRP A 85 -6.25 -7.36 -0.32
C TRP A 85 -5.68 -7.98 0.94
N THR A 86 -5.03 -9.13 0.78
CA THR A 86 -4.33 -9.83 1.84
C THR A 86 -2.93 -10.20 1.37
N PHE A 87 -1.93 -9.91 2.19
CA PHE A 87 -0.56 -10.37 1.94
C PHE A 87 -0.40 -11.73 2.61
N ARG A 88 -0.11 -12.75 1.82
CA ARG A 88 0.05 -14.13 2.31
C ARG A 88 1.46 -14.61 2.12
N ARG A 89 1.92 -15.42 3.06
CA ARG A 89 3.20 -16.13 2.99
C ARG A 89 2.92 -17.63 3.03
N ASN A 90 3.49 -18.35 2.08
CA ASN A 90 3.27 -19.79 1.98
C ASN A 90 4.56 -20.46 1.49
N GLY A 91 5.22 -21.20 2.37
CA GLY A 91 6.39 -21.98 2.02
C GLY A 91 7.55 -21.17 1.44
N GLY A 92 7.79 -19.96 1.93
CA GLY A 92 8.84 -19.09 1.43
C GLY A 92 8.43 -18.19 0.27
N GLU A 93 7.22 -18.36 -0.24
CA GLU A 93 6.65 -17.47 -1.25
C GLU A 93 5.75 -16.44 -0.61
N ALA A 94 5.74 -15.23 -1.16
CA ALA A 94 4.86 -14.16 -0.73
C ALA A 94 3.99 -13.71 -1.90
N ARG A 95 2.74 -13.35 -1.60
CA ARG A 95 1.75 -13.03 -2.62
C ARG A 95 0.67 -12.14 -2.05
N TYR A 96 0.19 -11.19 -2.86
CA TYR A 96 -1.05 -10.46 -2.57
C TYR A 96 -2.21 -11.18 -3.21
N GLU A 97 -3.31 -11.32 -2.48
CA GLU A 97 -4.55 -11.90 -2.99
C GLU A 97 -5.70 -10.94 -2.72
N HIS A 98 -6.56 -10.74 -3.72
CA HIS A 98 -7.74 -9.90 -3.60
C HIS A 98 -8.99 -10.77 -3.50
N VAL A 99 -10.02 -10.27 -2.81
CA VAL A 99 -11.30 -10.98 -2.64
C VAL A 99 -11.98 -11.31 -3.98
N SER A 100 -11.66 -10.58 -5.06
CA SER A 100 -12.19 -10.84 -6.40
C SER A 100 -11.50 -12.02 -7.10
N GLY A 101 -10.43 -12.57 -6.52
CA GLY A 101 -9.64 -13.63 -7.12
C GLY A 101 -8.35 -13.15 -7.79
N ARG A 102 -8.13 -11.84 -7.91
CA ARG A 102 -6.87 -11.32 -8.45
C ARG A 102 -5.71 -11.64 -7.52
N LYS A 103 -4.55 -11.88 -8.11
CA LYS A 103 -3.33 -12.23 -7.36
C LYS A 103 -2.13 -11.47 -7.93
N PHE A 104 -1.16 -11.18 -7.07
CA PHE A 104 0.10 -10.59 -7.46
C PHE A 104 1.24 -11.23 -6.63
N PRO A 105 2.34 -11.70 -7.23
CA PRO A 105 2.47 -11.95 -8.68
C PRO A 105 1.54 -13.07 -9.14
N ASN A 106 1.22 -13.01 -10.39
CA ASN A 106 0.38 -14.03 -11.02
C ASN A 106 1.08 -15.38 -11.11
#